data_dc185e57c0d11fba8db22b4e0786d5f6
#
_entry.id   dc185e57c0d11fba8db22b4e0786d5f6
#
_cell.length_a   1.000
_cell.length_b   1.000
_cell.length_c   1.000
_cell.angle_alpha   90.00
_cell.angle_beta   90.00
_cell.angle_gamma   90.00
#
_symmetry.space_group_name_H-M   'P 1'
#
loop_
_entity.id
_entity.type
_entity.pdbx_description
1 polymer ?
#
loop_
_entity_poly.entity_id
_entity_poly.type
_entity_poly.pdbx_seq_one_letter_code
_entity_poly.pdbx_strand_id
1 'polypeptide(L)'
;LPWFGGSYRTDLNSQRSFTDNSFVTLNPQYPSSLNLQFTQPLRRGFRYDNNRRTLDIAKKNRSLTGEQSRQRVMQAVHQTEQAYWELVFGYSNLQVQLEAVAIARQQDESNRRQEAQGLLAPIDVVAAQTQLANFELGAYTAQTALTRAENTLKTLILADRSSPMWARRQRSWSASQ
;
A
#
# COMPACT_ATOMS: atom_id res chain seq x y z
N LEU A 1 4.19 -34.27 -26.10
CA LEU A 1 5.47 -33.88 -26.72
C LEU A 1 5.42 -32.39 -27.04
N PRO A 2 6.40 -31.57 -26.56
CA PRO A 2 6.30 -30.10 -26.63
C PRO A 2 6.49 -29.53 -28.06
N TRP A 3 6.83 -30.33 -29.04
CA TRP A 3 7.31 -29.83 -30.33
C TRP A 3 6.25 -29.76 -31.42
N PHE A 4 5.23 -30.63 -31.36
CA PHE A 4 4.22 -30.71 -32.45
C PHE A 4 2.77 -30.88 -31.96
N GLY A 5 2.47 -30.56 -30.70
CA GLY A 5 1.13 -30.65 -30.12
C GLY A 5 0.57 -32.11 -30.07
N GLY A 6 1.43 -33.09 -30.26
CA GLY A 6 1.05 -34.50 -30.16
C GLY A 6 0.90 -34.94 -28.70
N SER A 7 -0.05 -35.82 -28.45
CA SER A 7 -0.25 -36.48 -27.16
C SER A 7 -0.01 -37.98 -27.26
N TYR A 8 0.64 -38.50 -26.23
CA TYR A 8 0.89 -39.92 -26.06
C TYR A 8 0.22 -40.38 -24.78
N ARG A 9 -0.57 -41.43 -24.86
CA ARG A 9 -1.27 -42.02 -23.74
C ARG A 9 -0.97 -43.52 -23.70
N THR A 10 -0.59 -43.99 -22.53
CA THR A 10 -0.34 -45.42 -22.26
C THR A 10 -1.26 -45.84 -21.14
N ASP A 11 -2.10 -46.82 -21.39
CA ASP A 11 -2.98 -47.41 -20.41
C ASP A 11 -2.62 -48.89 -20.24
N LEU A 12 -2.17 -49.28 -19.04
CA LEU A 12 -1.96 -50.67 -18.67
C LEU A 12 -3.08 -51.06 -17.71
N ASN A 13 -3.87 -52.03 -18.11
CA ASN A 13 -4.95 -52.60 -17.31
C ASN A 13 -4.67 -54.07 -17.07
N SER A 14 -4.70 -54.52 -15.82
CA SER A 14 -4.57 -55.90 -15.43
C SER A 14 -5.62 -56.20 -14.35
N GLN A 15 -6.43 -57.19 -14.57
CA GLN A 15 -7.52 -57.56 -13.70
C GLN A 15 -7.42 -59.04 -13.34
N ARG A 16 -7.67 -59.39 -12.08
CA ARG A 16 -7.88 -60.77 -11.64
C ARG A 16 -9.38 -61.06 -11.65
N SER A 17 -9.79 -62.03 -12.44
CA SER A 17 -11.18 -62.50 -12.52
C SER A 17 -11.29 -63.94 -12.01
N PHE A 18 -12.18 -64.16 -11.04
CA PHE A 18 -12.51 -65.47 -10.50
C PHE A 18 -13.98 -65.77 -10.85
N THR A 19 -14.25 -66.99 -11.33
CA THR A 19 -15.61 -67.42 -11.66
C THR A 19 -15.86 -68.81 -11.12
N ASP A 20 -17.06 -69.08 -10.63
CA ASP A 20 -17.49 -70.39 -10.17
C ASP A 20 -18.05 -71.27 -11.29
N ASN A 21 -17.91 -70.83 -12.54
CA ASN A 21 -18.40 -71.58 -13.69
C ASN A 21 -17.49 -72.78 -14.00
N SER A 22 -18.08 -74.00 -13.90
CA SER A 22 -17.39 -75.31 -14.12
C SER A 22 -16.85 -75.51 -15.55
N PHE A 23 -17.28 -74.69 -16.50
CA PHE A 23 -16.82 -74.79 -17.90
C PHE A 23 -15.56 -73.94 -18.20
N VAL A 24 -15.05 -73.24 -17.21
CA VAL A 24 -13.83 -72.41 -17.37
C VAL A 24 -12.63 -73.18 -16.90
N THR A 25 -11.75 -73.50 -17.85
CA THR A 25 -10.56 -74.38 -17.63
C THR A 25 -9.44 -73.64 -16.86
N LEU A 26 -9.40 -72.32 -16.91
CA LEU A 26 -8.41 -71.49 -16.22
C LEU A 26 -9.12 -70.59 -15.17
N ASN A 27 -8.93 -70.84 -13.89
CA ASN A 27 -9.45 -70.09 -12.80
C ASN A 27 -8.43 -69.98 -11.66
N PRO A 28 -7.97 -68.77 -11.27
CA PRO A 28 -8.37 -67.45 -11.72
C PRO A 28 -7.76 -67.04 -13.09
N GLN A 29 -8.45 -66.19 -13.83
CA GLN A 29 -7.97 -65.55 -15.06
C GLN A 29 -7.33 -64.22 -14.74
N TYR A 30 -6.27 -63.89 -15.49
CA TYR A 30 -5.55 -62.61 -15.37
C TYR A 30 -5.55 -61.88 -16.74
N PRO A 31 -6.69 -61.37 -17.21
CA PRO A 31 -6.70 -60.59 -18.43
C PRO A 31 -5.86 -59.32 -18.22
N SER A 32 -4.87 -59.14 -19.06
CA SER A 32 -4.03 -57.96 -19.08
C SER A 32 -4.05 -57.32 -20.45
N SER A 33 -4.25 -56.01 -20.51
CA SER A 33 -4.27 -55.25 -21.75
C SER A 33 -3.35 -54.03 -21.63
N LEU A 34 -2.54 -53.83 -22.66
CA LEU A 34 -1.72 -52.64 -22.86
C LEU A 34 -2.30 -51.88 -24.07
N ASN A 35 -2.78 -50.64 -23.79
CA ASN A 35 -3.25 -49.75 -24.82
C ASN A 35 -2.28 -48.60 -24.99
N LEU A 36 -1.77 -48.41 -26.21
CA LEU A 36 -0.88 -47.31 -26.59
C LEU A 36 -1.60 -46.44 -27.60
N GLN A 37 -1.88 -45.21 -27.25
CA GLN A 37 -2.53 -44.25 -28.10
C GLN A 37 -1.61 -43.06 -28.39
N PHE A 38 -1.38 -42.80 -29.66
CA PHE A 38 -0.68 -41.60 -30.12
C PHE A 38 -1.61 -40.73 -30.94
N THR A 39 -1.80 -39.49 -30.58
CA THR A 39 -2.63 -38.53 -31.27
C THR A 39 -1.78 -37.37 -31.74
N GLN A 40 -1.67 -37.17 -33.04
CA GLN A 40 -0.94 -36.09 -33.68
C GLN A 40 -1.90 -35.19 -34.46
N PRO A 41 -2.09 -33.91 -34.05
CA PRO A 41 -2.85 -32.97 -34.85
C PRO A 41 -2.03 -32.55 -36.08
N LEU A 42 -2.65 -32.66 -37.28
CA LEU A 42 -1.96 -32.37 -38.53
C LEU A 42 -2.12 -30.92 -38.99
N ARG A 43 -3.16 -30.22 -38.55
CA ARG A 43 -3.48 -28.87 -39.00
C ARG A 43 -3.74 -27.88 -37.83
N ARG A 44 -4.78 -28.13 -37.06
CA ARG A 44 -5.13 -27.28 -35.90
C ARG A 44 -4.35 -27.72 -34.67
N GLY A 45 -3.53 -26.83 -34.07
CA GLY A 45 -2.72 -27.16 -32.90
C GLY A 45 -1.33 -27.75 -33.22
N PHE A 46 -0.97 -27.94 -34.51
CA PHE A 46 0.33 -28.46 -34.90
C PHE A 46 1.49 -27.48 -34.54
N ARG A 47 1.32 -26.22 -34.88
CA ARG A 47 2.39 -25.20 -34.71
C ARG A 47 2.19 -24.30 -33.49
N TYR A 48 0.93 -24.05 -33.10
CA TYR A 48 0.58 -23.25 -31.95
C TYR A 48 -0.54 -23.95 -31.16
N ASP A 49 -0.11 -24.62 -30.10
CA ASP A 49 -0.95 -25.39 -29.19
C ASP A 49 -1.38 -24.54 -28.00
N ASN A 50 -2.46 -24.96 -27.32
CA ASN A 50 -2.98 -24.28 -26.13
C ASN A 50 -1.91 -24.22 -25.02
N ASN A 51 -1.05 -25.22 -24.90
CA ASN A 51 0.04 -25.23 -23.94
C ASN A 51 1.11 -24.15 -24.24
N ARG A 52 1.44 -23.93 -25.51
CA ARG A 52 2.35 -22.87 -25.95
C ARG A 52 1.77 -21.49 -25.71
N ARG A 53 0.47 -21.33 -26.01
CA ARG A 53 -0.26 -20.10 -25.69
C ARG A 53 -0.22 -19.79 -24.20
N THR A 54 -0.46 -20.77 -23.35
CA THR A 54 -0.37 -20.60 -21.88
C THR A 54 1.04 -20.24 -21.43
N LEU A 55 2.07 -20.87 -22.01
CA LEU A 55 3.47 -20.54 -21.76
C LEU A 55 3.81 -19.09 -22.18
N ASP A 56 3.37 -18.66 -23.35
CA ASP A 56 3.60 -17.28 -23.82
C ASP A 56 2.89 -16.25 -22.96
N ILE A 57 1.64 -16.55 -22.55
CA ILE A 57 0.91 -15.71 -21.59
C ILE A 57 1.64 -15.65 -20.25
N ALA A 58 2.12 -16.78 -19.74
CA ALA A 58 2.87 -16.83 -18.47
C ALA A 58 4.17 -16.02 -18.55
N LYS A 59 4.91 -16.12 -19.66
CA LYS A 59 6.13 -15.31 -19.89
C LYS A 59 5.82 -13.81 -19.93
N LYS A 60 4.77 -13.41 -20.64
CA LYS A 60 4.31 -12.00 -20.69
C LYS A 60 3.85 -11.51 -19.34
N ASN A 61 3.10 -12.30 -18.58
CA ASN A 61 2.68 -11.97 -17.23
C ASN A 61 3.86 -11.79 -16.28
N ARG A 62 4.90 -12.63 -16.39
CA ARG A 62 6.14 -12.47 -15.62
C ARG A 62 6.83 -11.14 -15.92
N SER A 63 6.93 -10.76 -17.19
CA SER A 63 7.49 -9.47 -17.59
C SER A 63 6.65 -8.30 -17.05
N LEU A 64 5.32 -8.37 -17.20
CA LEU A 64 4.38 -7.37 -16.66
C LEU A 64 4.50 -7.22 -15.13
N THR A 65 4.63 -8.34 -14.40
CA THR A 65 4.80 -8.32 -12.93
C THR A 65 6.09 -7.60 -12.54
N GLY A 66 7.17 -7.77 -13.31
CA GLY A 66 8.43 -7.06 -13.11
C GLY A 66 8.27 -5.54 -13.26
N GLU A 67 7.61 -5.08 -14.32
CA GLU A 67 7.35 -3.66 -14.55
C GLU A 67 6.37 -3.07 -13.51
N GLN A 68 5.33 -3.82 -13.13
CA GLN A 68 4.41 -3.42 -12.06
C GLN A 68 5.11 -3.30 -10.70
N SER A 69 6.06 -4.19 -10.40
CA SER A 69 6.85 -4.09 -9.18
C SER A 69 7.70 -2.82 -9.16
N ARG A 70 8.37 -2.51 -10.29
CA ARG A 70 9.15 -1.29 -10.46
C ARG A 70 8.30 -0.03 -10.31
N GLN A 71 7.10 -0.03 -10.90
CA GLN A 71 6.15 1.07 -10.78
C GLN A 71 5.69 1.27 -9.31
N ARG A 72 5.41 0.19 -8.58
CA ARG A 72 5.04 0.27 -7.15
C ARG A 72 6.15 0.86 -6.29
N VAL A 73 7.41 0.49 -6.56
CA VAL A 73 8.56 1.08 -5.86
C VAL A 73 8.66 2.58 -6.13
N MET A 74 8.55 3.01 -7.39
CA MET A 74 8.56 4.44 -7.73
C MET A 74 7.41 5.21 -7.06
N GLN A 75 6.21 4.63 -7.02
CA GLN A 75 5.06 5.23 -6.33
C GLN A 75 5.30 5.35 -4.81
N ALA A 76 5.86 4.33 -4.18
CA ALA A 76 6.17 4.35 -2.75
C ALA A 76 7.22 5.44 -2.42
N VAL A 77 8.28 5.55 -3.23
CA VAL A 77 9.29 6.60 -3.07
C VAL A 77 8.66 7.99 -3.23
N HIS A 78 7.86 8.19 -4.29
CA HIS A 78 7.20 9.48 -4.51
C HIS A 78 6.25 9.86 -3.37
N GLN A 79 5.45 8.93 -2.87
CA GLN A 79 4.56 9.17 -1.73
C GLN A 79 5.32 9.52 -0.45
N THR A 80 6.46 8.87 -0.21
CA THR A 80 7.30 9.16 0.95
C THR A 80 7.94 10.54 0.85
N GLU A 81 8.43 10.90 -0.34
CA GLU A 81 9.00 12.21 -0.61
C GLU A 81 7.96 13.34 -0.45
N GLN A 82 6.77 13.13 -0.99
CA GLN A 82 5.65 14.07 -0.82
C GLN A 82 5.28 14.25 0.65
N ALA A 83 5.14 13.16 1.41
CA ALA A 83 4.84 13.23 2.84
C ALA A 83 5.95 13.91 3.65
N TYR A 84 7.22 13.76 3.25
CA TYR A 84 8.33 14.48 3.85
C TYR A 84 8.23 15.99 3.64
N TRP A 85 7.98 16.43 2.40
CA TRP A 85 7.84 17.87 2.12
C TRP A 85 6.61 18.47 2.79
N GLU A 86 5.53 17.71 2.92
CA GLU A 86 4.33 18.12 3.65
C GLU A 86 4.61 18.31 5.14
N LEU A 87 5.45 17.45 5.74
CA LEU A 87 5.93 17.62 7.10
C LEU A 87 6.80 18.88 7.28
N VAL A 88 7.74 19.13 6.37
CA VAL A 88 8.60 20.33 6.38
C VAL A 88 7.74 21.60 6.26
N PHE A 89 6.78 21.61 5.36
CA PHE A 89 5.83 22.71 5.21
C PHE A 89 5.00 22.91 6.49
N GLY A 90 4.47 21.85 7.08
CA GLY A 90 3.68 21.90 8.31
C GLY A 90 4.47 22.48 9.46
N TYR A 91 5.76 22.14 9.58
CA TYR A 91 6.64 22.71 10.60
C TYR A 91 6.87 24.21 10.41
N SER A 92 7.19 24.64 9.19
CA SER A 92 7.40 26.06 8.87
C SER A 92 6.12 26.87 9.06
N ASN A 93 4.97 26.32 8.66
CA ASN A 93 3.66 26.97 8.84
C ASN A 93 3.33 27.15 10.33
N LEU A 94 3.57 26.13 11.17
CA LEU A 94 3.36 26.25 12.61
C LEU A 94 4.22 27.37 13.21
N GLN A 95 5.49 27.46 12.81
CA GLN A 95 6.38 28.50 13.28
C GLN A 95 5.85 29.91 12.93
N VAL A 96 5.40 30.13 11.70
CA VAL A 96 4.81 31.39 11.26
C VAL A 96 3.55 31.73 12.06
N GLN A 97 2.69 30.73 12.33
CA GLN A 97 1.47 30.97 13.14
C GLN A 97 1.81 31.33 14.59
N LEU A 98 2.82 30.71 15.19
CA LEU A 98 3.28 31.06 16.55
C LEU A 98 3.86 32.47 16.62
N GLU A 99 4.61 32.90 15.62
CA GLU A 99 5.11 34.28 15.50
C GLU A 99 3.95 35.27 15.35
N ALA A 100 2.93 34.94 14.54
CA ALA A 100 1.74 35.76 14.40
C ALA A 100 0.96 35.92 15.73
N VAL A 101 0.84 34.82 16.51
CA VAL A 101 0.25 34.88 17.87
C VAL A 101 1.06 35.81 18.78
N ALA A 102 2.40 35.70 18.75
CA ALA A 102 3.26 36.55 19.58
C ALA A 102 3.08 38.03 19.24
N ILE A 103 3.03 38.38 17.96
CA ILE A 103 2.81 39.76 17.49
C ILE A 103 1.41 40.25 17.90
N ALA A 104 0.36 39.43 17.70
CA ALA A 104 -1.00 39.79 18.08
C ALA A 104 -1.15 40.01 19.60
N ARG A 105 -0.47 39.19 20.41
CA ARG A 105 -0.45 39.33 21.85
C ARG A 105 0.21 40.65 22.28
N GLN A 106 1.33 41.01 21.67
CA GLN A 106 2.01 42.28 21.91
C GLN A 106 1.11 43.47 21.52
N GLN A 107 0.35 43.34 20.42
CA GLN A 107 -0.59 44.37 20.00
C GLN A 107 -1.77 44.54 20.98
N ASP A 108 -2.34 43.39 21.44
CA ASP A 108 -3.41 43.44 22.48
C ASP A 108 -2.92 44.11 23.75
N GLU A 109 -1.73 43.76 24.24
CA GLU A 109 -1.14 44.44 25.43
C GLU A 109 -0.89 45.93 25.21
N SER A 110 -0.45 46.31 24.00
CA SER A 110 -0.29 47.74 23.66
C SER A 110 -1.61 48.47 23.64
N ASN A 111 -2.65 47.90 23.01
CA ASN A 111 -3.97 48.49 22.96
C ASN A 111 -4.60 48.67 24.35
N ARG A 112 -4.46 47.67 25.23
CA ARG A 112 -4.92 47.77 26.64
C ARG A 112 -4.23 48.88 27.41
N ARG A 113 -2.90 49.09 27.21
CA ARG A 113 -2.18 50.20 27.84
C ARG A 113 -2.65 51.55 27.34
N GLN A 114 -2.94 51.67 26.04
CA GLN A 114 -3.48 52.91 25.44
C GLN A 114 -4.93 53.21 25.91
N GLU A 115 -5.75 52.16 26.00
CA GLU A 115 -7.10 52.29 26.57
C GLU A 115 -7.05 52.80 28.01
N ALA A 116 -6.20 52.23 28.85
CA ALA A 116 -6.02 52.67 30.25
C ALA A 116 -5.58 54.14 30.38
N GLN A 117 -4.95 54.69 29.35
CA GLN A 117 -4.54 56.09 29.26
C GLN A 117 -5.63 56.98 28.60
N GLY A 118 -6.76 56.38 28.18
CA GLY A 118 -7.84 57.12 27.49
C GLY A 118 -7.52 57.49 26.06
N LEU A 119 -6.48 56.89 25.45
CA LEU A 119 -6.01 57.17 24.10
C LEU A 119 -6.65 56.26 23.03
N LEU A 120 -7.30 55.19 23.45
CA LEU A 120 -7.96 54.21 22.54
C LEU A 120 -9.36 53.87 23.01
N ALA A 121 -10.27 53.64 22.07
CA ALA A 121 -11.64 53.23 22.39
C ALA A 121 -11.72 51.79 22.86
N PRO A 122 -12.59 51.40 23.83
CA PRO A 122 -12.75 50.02 24.29
C PRO A 122 -13.05 49.01 23.17
N ILE A 123 -13.73 49.44 22.11
CA ILE A 123 -14.08 48.60 20.95
C ILE A 123 -12.83 48.13 20.22
N ASP A 124 -11.76 48.94 20.17
CA ASP A 124 -10.50 48.57 19.48
C ASP A 124 -9.71 47.51 20.26
N VAL A 125 -9.85 47.48 21.59
CA VAL A 125 -9.27 46.43 22.44
C VAL A 125 -10.02 45.11 22.19
N VAL A 126 -11.34 45.12 22.11
CA VAL A 126 -12.15 43.95 21.80
C VAL A 126 -11.81 43.42 20.41
N ALA A 127 -11.59 44.30 19.42
CA ALA A 127 -11.14 43.90 18.09
C ALA A 127 -9.76 43.19 18.11
N ALA A 128 -8.82 43.75 18.86
CA ALA A 128 -7.48 43.15 19.02
C ALA A 128 -7.55 41.77 19.71
N GLN A 129 -8.38 41.63 20.76
CA GLN A 129 -8.59 40.32 21.42
C GLN A 129 -9.21 39.29 20.49
N THR A 130 -10.18 39.69 19.66
CA THR A 130 -10.77 38.80 18.64
C THR A 130 -9.72 38.35 17.63
N GLN A 131 -8.84 39.25 17.20
CA GLN A 131 -7.77 38.92 16.27
C GLN A 131 -6.76 37.99 16.91
N LEU A 132 -6.37 38.18 18.17
CA LEU A 132 -5.51 37.27 18.91
C LEU A 132 -6.13 35.87 18.98
N ALA A 133 -7.41 35.76 19.35
CA ALA A 133 -8.11 34.48 19.41
C ALA A 133 -8.11 33.75 18.03
N ASN A 134 -8.29 34.50 16.94
CA ASN A 134 -8.21 33.93 15.58
C ASN A 134 -6.83 33.40 15.23
N PHE A 135 -5.75 34.09 15.60
CA PHE A 135 -4.39 33.60 15.40
C PHE A 135 -4.07 32.37 16.28
N GLU A 136 -4.55 32.35 17.53
CA GLU A 136 -4.41 31.19 18.40
C GLU A 136 -5.13 29.96 17.81
N LEU A 137 -6.35 30.13 17.27
CA LEU A 137 -7.05 29.06 16.53
C LEU A 137 -6.24 28.59 15.31
N GLY A 138 -5.64 29.54 14.56
CA GLY A 138 -4.73 29.25 13.45
C GLY A 138 -3.54 28.38 13.88
N ALA A 139 -2.90 28.70 15.01
CA ALA A 139 -1.79 27.93 15.55
C ALA A 139 -2.21 26.51 15.96
N TYR A 140 -3.35 26.32 16.61
CA TYR A 140 -3.89 24.99 16.94
C TYR A 140 -4.22 24.15 15.70
N THR A 141 -4.76 24.78 14.66
CA THR A 141 -5.03 24.07 13.39
C THR A 141 -3.74 23.67 12.70
N ALA A 142 -2.72 24.53 12.68
CA ALA A 142 -1.40 24.22 12.12
C ALA A 142 -0.70 23.09 12.91
N GLN A 143 -0.81 23.09 14.24
CA GLN A 143 -0.28 22.00 15.08
C GLN A 143 -0.96 20.66 14.78
N THR A 144 -2.26 20.67 14.60
CA THR A 144 -3.02 19.47 14.22
C THR A 144 -2.59 18.97 12.85
N ALA A 145 -2.42 19.86 11.87
CA ALA A 145 -1.95 19.53 10.53
C ALA A 145 -0.54 18.93 10.56
N LEU A 146 0.39 19.51 11.33
CA LEU A 146 1.73 18.98 11.54
C LEU A 146 1.70 17.56 12.12
N THR A 147 0.90 17.33 13.15
CA THR A 147 0.75 15.99 13.75
C THR A 147 0.22 14.96 12.74
N ARG A 148 -0.71 15.36 11.87
CA ARG A 148 -1.22 14.49 10.80
C ARG A 148 -0.13 14.17 9.78
N ALA A 149 0.62 15.17 9.32
CA ALA A 149 1.72 14.98 8.38
C ALA A 149 2.80 14.04 8.96
N GLU A 150 3.16 14.22 10.24
CA GLU A 150 4.08 13.34 10.94
C GLU A 150 3.58 11.89 11.01
N ASN A 151 2.31 11.69 11.35
CA ASN A 151 1.70 10.36 11.40
C ASN A 151 1.61 9.71 10.01
N THR A 152 1.34 10.49 8.97
CA THR A 152 1.33 10.00 7.58
C THR A 152 2.72 9.51 7.17
N LEU A 153 3.75 10.31 7.42
CA LEU A 153 5.14 9.92 7.13
C LEU A 153 5.55 8.66 7.91
N LYS A 154 5.19 8.59 9.21
CA LYS A 154 5.46 7.40 10.05
C LYS A 154 4.79 6.14 9.51
N THR A 155 3.54 6.22 9.02
CA THR A 155 2.85 5.07 8.42
C THR A 155 3.48 4.59 7.12
N LEU A 156 4.14 5.46 6.37
CA LEU A 156 4.83 5.09 5.13
C LEU A 156 6.21 4.45 5.38
N ILE A 157 6.90 4.86 6.45
CA ILE A 157 8.28 4.42 6.75
C ILE A 157 8.30 3.24 7.71
N LEU A 158 7.40 3.19 8.68
CA LEU A 158 7.40 2.18 9.72
C LEU A 158 6.44 1.04 9.37
N ALA A 159 6.96 -0.18 9.31
CA ALA A 159 6.16 -1.38 9.04
C ALA A 159 5.18 -1.72 10.17
N ASP A 160 5.47 -1.30 11.42
CA ASP A 160 4.65 -1.59 12.58
C ASP A 160 4.49 -0.37 13.50
N ARG A 161 3.28 -0.14 13.98
CA ARG A 161 2.93 0.92 14.94
C ARG A 161 3.45 0.64 16.36
N SER A 162 3.83 -0.58 16.68
CA SER A 162 4.44 -0.97 17.97
C SER A 162 5.92 -0.58 18.08
N SER A 163 6.52 -0.09 16.99
CA SER A 163 7.92 0.33 16.98
C SER A 163 8.19 1.46 18.01
N PRO A 164 9.25 1.38 18.80
CA PRO A 164 9.61 2.44 19.75
C PRO A 164 9.91 3.78 19.07
N MET A 165 10.18 3.78 17.78
CA MET A 165 10.33 5.01 16.98
C MET A 165 9.01 5.77 16.78
N TRP A 166 7.86 5.10 16.91
CA TRP A 166 6.55 5.75 16.84
C TRP A 166 6.33 6.72 18.00
N ALA A 167 6.80 6.38 19.20
CA ALA A 167 6.61 7.15 20.42
C ALA A 167 7.69 8.24 20.64
N ARG A 168 8.84 8.17 19.97
CA ARG A 168 10.03 8.97 20.32
C ARG A 168 9.91 10.48 20.10
N ARG A 169 9.06 10.94 19.18
CA ARG A 169 9.01 12.35 18.80
C ARG A 169 8.04 13.21 19.60
N GLN A 170 7.02 12.63 20.16
CA GLN A 170 6.08 13.37 21.04
C GLN A 170 6.71 13.86 22.36
N ARG A 171 7.81 13.23 22.81
CA ARG A 171 8.48 13.62 24.07
C ARG A 171 9.44 14.81 23.94
N SER A 172 9.97 15.08 22.77
CA SER A 172 10.93 16.18 22.58
C SER A 172 10.24 17.54 22.47
N TRP A 173 8.96 17.59 22.18
CA TRP A 173 8.21 18.84 22.02
C TRP A 173 7.57 19.34 23.31
N SER A 174 7.18 18.45 24.22
CA SER A 174 6.62 18.81 25.54
C SER A 174 7.67 19.21 26.57
N ALA A 175 8.96 19.04 26.30
CA ALA A 175 10.04 19.34 27.21
C ALA A 175 10.68 20.74 26.98
N SER A 176 10.22 21.50 25.98
CA SER A 176 10.75 22.85 25.64
C SER A 176 9.74 23.98 25.84
N GLN A 177 8.66 23.74 26.60
CA GLN A 177 7.81 24.78 27.19
C GLN A 177 8.13 24.82 28.71
#